data_f88faf7592590fa3b4015fb4234049d4
#
_entry.id   f88faf7592590fa3b4015fb4234049d4
#
_cell.length_a   1.000
_cell.length_b   1.000
_cell.length_c   1.000
_cell.angle_alpha   90.00
_cell.angle_beta   90.00
_cell.angle_gamma   90.00
#
_symmetry.space_group_name_H-M   'P 1'
#
loop_
_entity.id
_entity.type
_entity.pdbx_description
1 polymer ?
#
loop_
_entity_poly.entity_id
_entity_poly.type
_entity_poly.pdbx_seq_one_letter_code
_entity_poly.pdbx_strand_id
1 'polypeptide(L)'
;MLLADRCLIAVGDRVAALGLPDLGMIWQAKADDATCFGLHVTPDEKHVIVHGELAISKFTVNGHKEWEFAGQDIFTGVCAIGEGAVVVTDFNGKEYSIDIELGCGRIIEAC
;
A
#
# COMPACT_ATOMS: atom_id res chain seq x y z
N MET A 1 9.45 5.75 -4.68
CA MET A 1 9.00 6.96 -3.99
C MET A 1 10.08 7.45 -3.05
N LEU A 2 10.41 8.73 -3.08
CA LEU A 2 11.57 9.26 -2.38
C LEU A 2 11.20 9.81 -1.00
N LEU A 3 11.94 9.38 0.02
CA LEU A 3 12.01 10.01 1.33
C LEU A 3 13.40 10.63 1.50
N ALA A 4 13.64 11.34 2.59
CA ALA A 4 14.89 12.10 2.77
C ALA A 4 16.17 11.25 2.64
N ASP A 5 16.15 10.02 3.18
CA ASP A 5 17.33 9.14 3.24
C ASP A 5 17.16 7.83 2.47
N ARG A 6 16.02 7.62 1.82
CA ARG A 6 15.72 6.34 1.18
C ARG A 6 14.73 6.47 0.02
N CYS A 7 14.74 5.47 -0.84
CA CYS A 7 13.79 5.31 -1.92
C CYS A 7 12.97 4.05 -1.68
N LEU A 8 11.64 4.16 -1.71
CA LEU A 8 10.75 3.02 -1.61
C LEU A 8 10.30 2.60 -3.01
N ILE A 9 10.39 1.32 -3.30
CA ILE A 9 10.00 0.77 -4.60
C ILE A 9 9.14 -0.49 -4.42
N ALA A 10 8.24 -0.70 -5.38
CA ALA A 10 7.49 -1.95 -5.49
C ALA A 10 8.07 -2.75 -6.65
N VAL A 11 8.42 -4.02 -6.39
CA VAL A 11 8.99 -4.92 -7.40
C VAL A 11 8.30 -6.28 -7.28
N GLY A 12 7.49 -6.63 -8.28
CA GLY A 12 6.72 -7.86 -8.24
C GLY A 12 5.81 -7.92 -7.03
N ASP A 13 5.99 -8.93 -6.17
CA ASP A 13 5.21 -9.13 -4.95
C ASP A 13 5.83 -8.46 -3.71
N ARG A 14 6.90 -7.68 -3.88
CA ARG A 14 7.68 -7.13 -2.77
C ARG A 14 7.72 -5.62 -2.79
N VAL A 15 7.89 -5.06 -1.60
CA VAL A 15 8.26 -3.66 -1.40
C VAL A 15 9.65 -3.62 -0.78
N ALA A 16 10.46 -2.67 -1.20
CA ALA A 16 11.83 -2.53 -0.72
C ALA A 16 12.19 -1.07 -0.46
N ALA A 17 13.09 -0.86 0.49
CA ALA A 17 13.68 0.44 0.76
C ALA A 17 15.16 0.39 0.41
N LEU A 18 15.60 1.35 -0.40
CA LEU A 18 17.00 1.50 -0.79
C LEU A 18 17.54 2.79 -0.19
N GLY A 19 18.72 2.72 0.38
CA GLY A 19 19.38 3.90 0.96
C GLY A 19 19.85 4.87 -0.11
N LEU A 20 19.91 6.15 0.23
CA LEU A 20 20.42 7.19 -0.65
C LEU A 20 21.75 7.72 -0.11
N PRO A 21 22.72 8.04 -0.98
CA PRO A 21 22.66 8.01 -2.46
C PRO A 21 23.07 6.68 -3.09
N ASP A 22 23.56 5.71 -2.31
CA ASP A 22 24.24 4.51 -2.83
C ASP A 22 23.27 3.43 -3.32
N LEU A 23 21.98 3.52 -3.02
CA LEU A 23 20.95 2.57 -3.36
C LEU A 23 21.16 1.17 -2.75
N GLY A 24 21.89 1.08 -1.64
CA GLY A 24 22.02 -0.15 -0.89
C GLY A 24 20.68 -0.54 -0.25
N MET A 25 20.39 -1.85 -0.23
CA MET A 25 19.13 -2.32 0.33
C MET A 25 19.11 -2.12 1.85
N ILE A 26 18.08 -1.41 2.36
CA ILE A 26 17.84 -1.26 3.78
C ILE A 26 16.96 -2.40 4.28
N TRP A 27 15.84 -2.65 3.58
CA TRP A 27 14.95 -3.77 3.87
C TRP A 27 14.12 -4.12 2.64
N GLN A 28 13.56 -5.33 2.65
CA GLN A 28 12.54 -5.74 1.71
C GLN A 28 11.54 -6.64 2.40
N ALA A 29 10.31 -6.66 1.92
CA ALA A 29 9.25 -7.49 2.48
C ALA A 29 8.27 -7.90 1.40
N LYS A 30 7.70 -9.10 1.53
CA LYS A 30 6.61 -9.52 0.68
C LYS A 30 5.35 -8.75 1.09
N ALA A 31 4.73 -8.08 0.15
CA ALA A 31 3.56 -7.23 0.40
C ALA A 31 2.27 -7.80 -0.20
N ASP A 32 2.38 -8.69 -1.18
CA ASP A 32 1.22 -9.27 -1.84
C ASP A 32 1.56 -10.69 -2.31
N ASP A 33 0.54 -11.55 -2.46
CA ASP A 33 0.76 -12.90 -2.99
C ASP A 33 0.85 -12.92 -4.52
N ALA A 34 0.48 -11.83 -5.18
CA ALA A 34 0.58 -11.69 -6.62
C ALA A 34 1.54 -10.54 -6.98
N THR A 35 1.02 -9.34 -7.24
CA THR A 35 1.82 -8.22 -7.74
C THR A 35 1.48 -6.95 -6.98
N CYS A 36 2.51 -6.15 -6.69
CA CYS A 36 2.32 -4.80 -6.14
C CYS A 36 2.24 -3.80 -7.29
N PHE A 37 1.13 -3.06 -7.37
CA PHE A 37 0.91 -2.08 -8.43
C PHE A 37 1.48 -0.70 -8.13
N GLY A 38 1.59 -0.34 -6.85
CA GLY A 38 2.07 0.98 -6.49
C GLY A 38 2.22 1.19 -5.00
N LEU A 39 2.80 2.34 -4.66
CA LEU A 39 3.06 2.75 -3.29
C LEU A 39 2.53 4.16 -3.07
N HIS A 40 2.02 4.41 -1.85
CA HIS A 40 1.58 5.73 -1.43
C HIS A 40 2.14 6.00 -0.03
N VAL A 41 3.04 6.97 0.09
CA VAL A 41 3.55 7.37 1.40
C VAL A 41 2.48 8.20 2.11
N THR A 42 2.25 7.90 3.40
CA THR A 42 1.27 8.66 4.19
C THR A 42 1.75 10.10 4.43
N PRO A 43 0.83 11.05 4.73
CA PRO A 43 1.21 12.44 4.95
C PRO A 43 2.23 12.67 6.07
N ASP A 44 2.28 11.77 7.08
CA ASP A 44 3.26 11.86 8.15
C ASP A 44 4.65 11.35 7.74
N GLU A 45 4.78 10.76 6.54
CA GLU A 45 6.01 10.17 6.00
C GLU A 45 6.58 9.03 6.85
N LYS A 46 5.77 8.46 7.73
CA LYS A 46 6.17 7.35 8.61
C LYS A 46 5.68 6.00 8.14
N HIS A 47 4.73 5.98 7.21
CA HIS A 47 4.10 4.77 6.72
C HIS A 47 3.97 4.79 5.21
N VAL A 48 3.82 3.60 4.63
CA VAL A 48 3.56 3.43 3.20
C VAL A 48 2.39 2.48 3.03
N ILE A 49 1.45 2.87 2.15
CA ILE A 49 0.35 2.01 1.74
C ILE A 49 0.78 1.32 0.45
N VAL A 50 0.71 0.00 0.43
CA VAL A 50 1.06 -0.80 -0.75
C VAL A 50 -0.22 -1.23 -1.44
N HIS A 51 -0.39 -0.81 -2.69
CA HIS A 51 -1.49 -1.23 -3.55
C HIS A 51 -1.09 -2.53 -4.24
N GLY A 52 -1.44 -3.66 -3.63
CA GLY A 52 -1.24 -4.98 -4.20
C GLY A 52 -2.45 -5.45 -4.98
N GLU A 53 -2.26 -6.45 -5.82
CA GLU A 53 -3.35 -7.03 -6.60
C GLU A 53 -4.39 -7.71 -5.71
N LEU A 54 -3.94 -8.48 -4.73
CA LEU A 54 -4.81 -9.25 -3.84
C LEU A 54 -5.14 -8.53 -2.54
N ALA A 55 -4.30 -7.60 -2.11
CA ALA A 55 -4.46 -6.94 -0.82
C ALA A 55 -3.88 -5.53 -0.81
N ILE A 56 -4.47 -4.69 0.04
CA ILE A 56 -3.92 -3.40 0.39
C ILE A 56 -3.22 -3.58 1.74
N SER A 57 -1.98 -3.13 1.87
CA SER A 57 -1.19 -3.30 3.08
C SER A 57 -0.63 -1.97 3.57
N LYS A 58 -0.42 -1.88 4.88
CA LYS A 58 0.27 -0.73 5.48
C LYS A 58 1.54 -1.20 6.14
N PHE A 59 2.65 -0.57 5.77
CA PHE A 59 3.96 -0.83 6.37
C PHE A 59 4.48 0.46 7.00
N THR A 60 5.30 0.32 8.05
CA THR A 60 6.14 1.42 8.48
C THR A 60 7.24 1.63 7.43
N VAL A 61 7.83 2.82 7.38
CA VAL A 61 8.98 3.07 6.48
C VAL A 61 10.22 2.26 6.86
N ASN A 62 10.18 1.55 7.99
CA ASN A 62 11.23 0.66 8.44
C ASN A 62 10.94 -0.82 8.12
N GLY A 63 9.86 -1.12 7.41
CA GLY A 63 9.59 -2.46 6.90
C GLY A 63 8.67 -3.33 7.73
N HIS A 64 8.01 -2.79 8.74
CA HIS A 64 7.05 -3.54 9.56
C HIS A 64 5.64 -3.43 9.00
N LYS A 65 5.04 -4.56 8.68
CA LYS A 65 3.64 -4.62 8.24
C LYS A 65 2.73 -4.40 9.45
N GLU A 66 1.85 -3.40 9.36
CA GLU A 66 0.89 -3.08 10.42
C GLU A 66 -0.46 -3.73 10.19
N TRP A 67 -0.93 -3.74 8.96
CA TRP A 67 -2.17 -4.43 8.61
C TRP A 67 -2.21 -4.77 7.13
N GLU A 68 -3.15 -5.65 6.77
CA GLU A 68 -3.42 -6.08 5.42
C GLU A 68 -4.92 -6.27 5.25
N PHE A 69 -5.47 -5.80 4.15
CA PHE A 69 -6.90 -5.93 3.85
C PHE A 69 -7.07 -6.57 2.47
N ALA A 70 -7.77 -7.70 2.42
CA ALA A 70 -8.12 -8.36 1.18
C ALA A 70 -9.59 -8.09 0.84
N GLY A 71 -9.88 -7.77 -0.42
CA GLY A 71 -11.24 -7.52 -0.89
C GLY A 71 -11.91 -8.78 -1.41
N GLN A 72 -13.08 -8.60 -2.02
CA GLN A 72 -13.82 -9.68 -2.64
C GLN A 72 -13.25 -10.07 -4.00
N ASP A 73 -12.48 -9.18 -4.61
CA ASP A 73 -11.83 -9.41 -5.90
C ASP A 73 -10.52 -8.61 -5.95
N ILE A 74 -9.75 -8.78 -7.01
CA ILE A 74 -8.46 -8.12 -7.16
C ILE A 74 -8.61 -6.61 -7.30
N PHE A 75 -7.64 -5.87 -6.78
CA PHE A 75 -7.65 -4.41 -6.75
C PHE A 75 -6.95 -3.83 -7.98
N THR A 76 -7.63 -3.88 -9.14
CA THR A 76 -7.06 -3.40 -10.40
C THR A 76 -7.38 -1.95 -10.71
N GLY A 77 -8.24 -1.32 -9.91
CA GLY A 77 -8.66 0.06 -10.13
C GLY A 77 -7.78 1.07 -9.43
N VAL A 78 -8.28 2.28 -9.31
CA VAL A 78 -7.57 3.40 -8.69
C VAL A 78 -7.47 3.19 -7.18
N CYS A 79 -6.30 3.51 -6.61
CA CYS A 79 -6.08 3.54 -5.18
C CYS A 79 -5.66 4.94 -4.79
N ALA A 80 -6.36 5.54 -3.83
CA ALA A 80 -6.07 6.90 -3.37
C ALA A 80 -6.13 6.98 -1.86
N ILE A 81 -5.30 7.85 -1.28
CA ILE A 81 -5.31 8.11 0.16
C ILE A 81 -6.06 9.42 0.38
N GLY A 82 -7.12 9.36 1.19
CA GLY A 82 -7.83 10.53 1.69
C GLY A 82 -7.54 10.75 3.17
N GLU A 83 -8.33 11.59 3.81
CA GLU A 83 -8.21 11.83 5.25
C GLU A 83 -8.64 10.59 6.04
N GLY A 84 -7.66 9.91 6.64
CA GLY A 84 -7.91 8.76 7.50
C GLY A 84 -8.35 7.50 6.79
N ALA A 85 -8.39 7.46 5.47
CA ALA A 85 -8.85 6.29 4.74
C ALA A 85 -8.11 6.09 3.41
N VAL A 86 -8.02 4.82 3.01
CA VAL A 86 -7.57 4.43 1.68
C VAL A 86 -8.80 4.03 0.89
N VAL A 87 -8.99 4.62 -0.29
CA VAL A 87 -10.10 4.29 -1.18
C VAL A 87 -9.55 3.56 -2.39
N VAL A 88 -10.06 2.37 -2.67
CA VAL A 88 -9.57 1.53 -3.75
C VAL A 88 -10.73 0.82 -4.44
N THR A 89 -10.60 0.60 -5.75
CA THR A 89 -11.63 -0.05 -6.57
C THR A 89 -11.14 -1.43 -7.03
N ASP A 90 -11.99 -2.44 -6.92
CA ASP A 90 -11.67 -3.78 -7.38
C ASP A 90 -12.02 -3.98 -8.86
N PHE A 91 -11.74 -5.19 -9.39
CA PHE A 91 -11.98 -5.53 -10.79
C PHE A 91 -13.45 -5.44 -11.18
N ASN A 92 -14.35 -5.67 -10.25
CA ASN A 92 -15.80 -5.58 -10.50
C ASN A 92 -16.35 -4.16 -10.35
N GLY A 93 -15.50 -3.18 -10.08
CA GLY A 93 -15.91 -1.79 -9.91
C GLY A 93 -16.42 -1.45 -8.53
N LYS A 94 -16.31 -2.36 -7.56
CA LYS A 94 -16.68 -2.08 -6.19
C LYS A 94 -15.61 -1.22 -5.53
N GLU A 95 -16.06 -0.20 -4.84
CA GLU A 95 -15.18 0.73 -4.15
C GLU A 95 -15.13 0.42 -2.66
N TYR A 96 -13.92 0.41 -2.11
CA TYR A 96 -13.69 0.12 -0.70
C TYR A 96 -13.11 1.34 -0.01
N SER A 97 -13.52 1.55 1.24
CA SER A 97 -12.89 2.52 2.13
C SER A 97 -12.25 1.75 3.28
N ILE A 98 -10.94 1.89 3.45
CA ILE A 98 -10.16 1.18 4.47
C ILE A 98 -9.63 2.20 5.45
N ASP A 99 -9.96 2.01 6.75
CA ASP A 99 -9.43 2.87 7.81
C ASP A 99 -7.92 2.76 7.85
N ILE A 100 -7.21 3.88 7.70
CA ILE A 100 -5.76 3.89 7.55
C ILE A 100 -5.04 3.50 8.85
N GLU A 101 -5.67 3.72 10.00
CA GLU A 101 -5.08 3.35 11.29
C GLU A 101 -5.31 1.89 11.63
N LEU A 102 -6.52 1.39 11.40
CA LEU A 102 -6.94 0.08 11.86
C LEU A 102 -6.89 -1.00 10.79
N GLY A 103 -6.90 -0.63 9.50
CA GLY A 103 -6.97 -1.59 8.41
C GLY A 103 -8.34 -2.24 8.22
N CYS A 104 -9.37 -1.71 8.86
CA CYS A 104 -10.74 -2.19 8.70
C CYS A 104 -11.35 -1.54 7.47
N GLY A 105 -11.82 -2.36 6.53
CA GLY A 105 -12.39 -1.88 5.29
C GLY A 105 -13.84 -2.27 5.10
N ARG A 106 -14.51 -1.51 4.24
CA ARG A 106 -15.90 -1.75 3.87
C ARG A 106 -16.11 -1.35 2.43
N ILE A 107 -17.12 -1.98 1.79
CA ILE A 107 -17.55 -1.59 0.46
C ILE A 107 -18.39 -0.32 0.58
N ILE A 108 -18.07 0.68 -0.24
CA ILE A 108 -18.87 1.89 -0.35
C ILE A 108 -19.98 1.61 -1.34
N GLU A 109 -21.23 1.68 -0.88
CA GLU A 109 -22.37 1.48 -1.77
C GLU A 109 -22.66 2.76 -2.52
N ALA A 110 -22.81 2.64 -3.85
CA ALA A 110 -23.26 3.74 -4.68
C ALA A 110 -24.73 4.04 -4.39
N CYS A 111 -25.04 5.30 -4.16
CA CYS A 111 -26.41 5.76 -3.99
C CYS A 111 -27.12 5.93 -5.32
#